data_257bd8e13d03265498ad45cf772267e0
#
_entry.id   257bd8e13d03265498ad45cf772267e0
#
_cell.length_a   1.000
_cell.length_b   1.000
_cell.length_c   1.000
_cell.angle_alpha   90.00
_cell.angle_beta   90.00
_cell.angle_gamma   90.00
#
_symmetry.space_group_name_H-M   'P 1'
#
loop_
_entity.id
_entity.type
_entity.pdbx_description
1 polymer ?
#
loop_
_entity_poly.entity_id
_entity_poly.type
_entity_poly.pdbx_seq_one_letter_code
_entity_poly.pdbx_strand_id
1 'polypeptide(L)'
;VSVLGGNTANTEFEFLTGSTIGFLPQGSVAYQQYVQKEMPSLASYLKELDYHTVAIHPYYASGWDRDRVYPLLGFGEFLSQDDFRNPKRIRNYISDESSFAKIIELYENKKEGEPLFAFNVTMQNHSGYEEEFHNFTPDITVDGIDSKALSMYLSLVKQTDSALQGLIDYFSQAEEDTMIVFFGDHQPTTYVSNPILRNNKVNPETLTDEENLLKYKVPYVIWSNFDIEEQMDGETSANYLAMDLSLIHI
;
A
#
# COMPACT_ATOMS: atom_id res chain seq x y z
N VAL A 1 4.78 -8.38 6.87
CA VAL A 1 3.40 -8.00 7.28
C VAL A 1 2.78 -9.09 8.14
N SER A 2 1.79 -8.75 8.95
CA SER A 2 1.18 -9.69 9.92
C SER A 2 -0.17 -10.25 9.46
N VAL A 3 -0.57 -10.02 8.22
CA VAL A 3 -1.86 -10.44 7.66
C VAL A 3 -1.73 -11.25 6.39
N LEU A 4 -2.72 -12.07 6.10
CA LEU A 4 -2.80 -12.94 4.92
C LEU A 4 -4.06 -12.63 4.11
N GLY A 5 -3.88 -12.37 2.81
CA GLY A 5 -4.95 -12.31 1.82
C GLY A 5 -6.06 -11.29 2.09
N GLY A 6 -5.78 -10.28 2.91
CA GLY A 6 -6.73 -9.24 3.29
C GLY A 6 -6.38 -8.58 4.63
N ASN A 7 -7.32 -7.81 5.19
CA ASN A 7 -7.12 -7.01 6.41
C ASN A 7 -6.05 -5.91 6.27
N THR A 8 -6.03 -5.24 5.16
CA THR A 8 -5.16 -4.09 4.85
C THR A 8 -5.04 -3.10 6.01
N ALA A 9 -6.16 -2.79 6.69
CA ALA A 9 -6.21 -1.91 7.85
C ALA A 9 -5.26 -2.31 9.01
N ASN A 10 -4.94 -3.59 9.13
CA ASN A 10 -3.99 -4.05 10.14
C ASN A 10 -2.53 -3.74 9.74
N THR A 11 -2.18 -3.89 8.47
CA THR A 11 -0.85 -3.46 7.97
C THR A 11 -0.71 -1.94 8.04
N GLU A 12 -1.76 -1.20 7.69
CA GLU A 12 -1.79 0.27 7.86
C GLU A 12 -1.56 0.65 9.33
N PHE A 13 -2.26 -0.02 10.26
CA PHE A 13 -2.11 0.21 11.71
C PHE A 13 -0.67 -0.05 12.16
N GLU A 14 -0.07 -1.17 11.76
CA GLU A 14 1.31 -1.50 12.11
C GLU A 14 2.29 -0.44 11.60
N PHE A 15 2.18 -0.07 10.32
CA PHE A 15 3.05 0.94 9.71
C PHE A 15 2.90 2.31 10.37
N LEU A 16 1.66 2.78 10.54
CA LEU A 16 1.41 4.13 11.06
C LEU A 16 1.72 4.29 12.54
N THR A 17 1.53 3.25 13.35
CA THR A 17 1.66 3.34 14.82
C THR A 17 2.92 2.73 15.40
N GLY A 18 3.68 1.96 14.61
CA GLY A 18 4.80 1.17 15.12
C GLY A 18 4.39 0.01 16.04
N SER A 19 3.09 -0.20 16.22
CA SER A 19 2.55 -1.26 17.09
C SER A 19 2.32 -2.54 16.27
N THR A 20 2.44 -3.72 16.89
CA THR A 20 2.12 -4.97 16.20
C THR A 20 0.74 -5.50 16.56
N ILE A 21 0.04 -6.08 15.59
CA ILE A 21 -1.19 -6.84 15.85
C ILE A 21 -0.93 -8.26 16.37
N GLY A 22 0.33 -8.70 16.40
CA GLY A 22 0.71 -10.09 16.75
C GLY A 22 0.25 -10.55 18.13
N PHE A 23 -0.09 -9.62 19.03
CA PHE A 23 -0.63 -9.92 20.36
C PHE A 23 -2.16 -9.75 20.47
N LEU A 24 -2.82 -9.37 19.39
CA LEU A 24 -4.28 -9.24 19.37
C LEU A 24 -4.94 -10.61 19.13
N PRO A 25 -6.18 -10.81 19.61
CA PRO A 25 -6.93 -12.02 19.30
C PRO A 25 -7.03 -12.25 17.78
N GLN A 26 -7.01 -13.51 17.38
CA GLN A 26 -7.15 -13.88 15.97
C GLN A 26 -8.43 -13.28 15.35
N GLY A 27 -8.30 -12.71 14.15
CA GLY A 27 -9.39 -12.05 13.44
C GLY A 27 -9.68 -10.61 13.91
N SER A 28 -8.86 -10.07 14.81
CA SER A 28 -8.97 -8.65 15.20
C SER A 28 -8.69 -7.73 14.00
N VAL A 29 -9.47 -6.65 13.94
CA VAL A 29 -9.23 -5.51 13.06
C VAL A 29 -8.92 -4.31 13.95
N ALA A 30 -7.65 -3.89 13.98
CA ALA A 30 -7.16 -2.87 14.91
C ALA A 30 -7.94 -1.57 14.78
N TYR A 31 -8.22 -1.11 13.58
CA TYR A 31 -8.98 0.11 13.30
C TYR A 31 -10.37 0.10 13.93
N GLN A 32 -11.09 -1.01 13.83
CA GLN A 32 -12.46 -1.11 14.31
C GLN A 32 -12.56 -1.33 15.82
N GLN A 33 -11.63 -2.05 16.40
CA GLN A 33 -11.73 -2.55 17.77
C GLN A 33 -10.84 -1.79 18.77
N TYR A 34 -9.71 -1.27 18.34
CA TYR A 34 -8.70 -0.72 19.25
C TYR A 34 -8.42 0.78 19.06
N VAL A 35 -8.62 1.34 17.87
CA VAL A 35 -8.50 2.79 17.66
C VAL A 35 -9.80 3.46 18.02
N GLN A 36 -9.99 3.78 19.30
CA GLN A 36 -11.20 4.38 19.84
C GLN A 36 -11.03 5.84 20.29
N LYS A 37 -9.81 6.34 20.31
CA LYS A 37 -9.42 7.70 20.69
C LYS A 37 -8.14 8.06 19.97
N GLU A 38 -7.76 9.33 20.02
CA GLU A 38 -6.47 9.80 19.52
C GLU A 38 -5.32 8.95 20.08
N MET A 39 -4.40 8.58 19.22
CA MET A 39 -3.21 7.82 19.57
C MET A 39 -2.01 8.26 18.74
N PRO A 40 -0.79 8.15 19.29
CA PRO A 40 0.43 8.48 18.56
C PRO A 40 0.56 7.65 17.27
N SER A 41 0.95 8.32 16.21
CA SER A 41 1.23 7.70 14.92
C SER A 41 2.26 8.51 14.13
N LEU A 42 2.76 7.98 13.02
CA LEU A 42 3.61 8.72 12.10
C LEU A 42 2.92 10.02 11.63
N ALA A 43 1.62 9.98 11.32
CA ALA A 43 0.88 11.16 10.90
C ALA A 43 0.77 12.21 12.01
N SER A 44 0.47 11.82 13.26
CA SER A 44 0.41 12.76 14.37
C SER A 44 1.78 13.38 14.68
N TYR A 45 2.85 12.59 14.57
CA TYR A 45 4.22 13.08 14.77
C TYR A 45 4.64 14.09 13.68
N LEU A 46 4.40 13.77 12.40
CA LEU A 46 4.71 14.69 11.30
C LEU A 46 3.85 15.95 11.34
N LYS A 47 2.60 15.86 11.80
CA LYS A 47 1.75 17.03 12.02
C LYS A 47 2.31 17.97 13.09
N GLU A 48 2.94 17.44 14.15
CA GLU A 48 3.65 18.27 15.15
C GLU A 48 4.89 18.97 14.57
N LEU A 49 5.40 18.48 13.44
CA LEU A 49 6.48 19.10 12.65
C LEU A 49 5.96 19.97 11.50
N ASP A 50 4.72 20.44 11.59
CA ASP A 50 4.05 21.30 10.60
C ASP A 50 3.85 20.69 9.20
N TYR A 51 3.89 19.35 9.07
CA TYR A 51 3.52 18.69 7.82
C TYR A 51 2.01 18.80 7.55
N HIS A 52 1.66 19.08 6.31
CA HIS A 52 0.31 18.80 5.82
C HIS A 52 0.14 17.27 5.69
N THR A 53 -0.68 16.67 6.52
CA THR A 53 -0.85 15.21 6.62
C THR A 53 -2.16 14.79 5.96
N VAL A 54 -2.06 14.03 4.86
CA VAL A 54 -3.21 13.61 4.05
C VAL A 54 -3.22 12.09 3.92
N ALA A 55 -4.33 11.46 4.29
CA ALA A 55 -4.61 10.07 3.92
C ALA A 55 -5.41 10.02 2.61
N ILE A 56 -5.11 9.06 1.75
CA ILE A 56 -5.79 8.89 0.46
C ILE A 56 -6.21 7.43 0.32
N HIS A 57 -7.52 7.20 0.07
CA HIS A 57 -8.02 5.87 -0.24
C HIS A 57 -9.07 5.97 -1.36
N PRO A 58 -8.71 5.60 -2.62
CA PRO A 58 -9.58 5.77 -3.78
C PRO A 58 -10.75 4.77 -3.80
N TYR A 59 -11.44 4.64 -2.67
CA TYR A 59 -12.60 3.78 -2.44
C TYR A 59 -13.54 4.39 -1.39
N TYR A 60 -14.49 3.61 -0.86
CA TYR A 60 -15.43 4.10 0.16
C TYR A 60 -14.73 4.53 1.44
N ALA A 61 -15.02 5.73 1.90
CA ALA A 61 -14.45 6.30 3.12
C ALA A 61 -14.71 5.44 4.37
N SER A 62 -15.89 4.82 4.45
CA SER A 62 -16.29 3.95 5.56
C SER A 62 -15.59 2.58 5.57
N GLY A 63 -14.83 2.23 4.51
CA GLY A 63 -14.07 0.99 4.48
C GLY A 63 -13.08 0.90 5.64
N TRP A 64 -13.20 -0.13 6.49
CA TRP A 64 -12.42 -0.29 7.72
C TRP A 64 -12.56 0.87 8.72
N ASP A 65 -13.66 1.64 8.68
CA ASP A 65 -13.90 2.84 9.48
C ASP A 65 -12.84 3.94 9.32
N ARG A 66 -12.22 4.06 8.14
CA ARG A 66 -11.12 5.00 7.89
C ARG A 66 -11.52 6.46 8.09
N ASP A 67 -12.76 6.82 7.76
CA ASP A 67 -13.35 8.14 8.00
C ASP A 67 -13.31 8.56 9.48
N ARG A 68 -13.44 7.59 10.38
CA ARG A 68 -13.32 7.79 11.83
C ARG A 68 -11.87 7.66 12.32
N VAL A 69 -11.12 6.71 11.77
CA VAL A 69 -9.82 6.29 12.30
C VAL A 69 -8.69 7.24 11.89
N TYR A 70 -8.63 7.68 10.64
CA TYR A 70 -7.54 8.55 10.19
C TYR A 70 -7.43 9.87 10.95
N PRO A 71 -8.54 10.58 11.29
CA PRO A 71 -8.45 11.72 12.19
C PRO A 71 -7.88 11.39 13.57
N LEU A 72 -8.22 10.21 14.13
CA LEU A 72 -7.68 9.75 15.43
C LEU A 72 -6.20 9.38 15.36
N LEU A 73 -5.68 9.07 14.18
CA LEU A 73 -4.26 8.84 13.92
C LEU A 73 -3.51 10.13 13.55
N GLY A 74 -4.17 11.30 13.57
CA GLY A 74 -3.54 12.60 13.37
C GLY A 74 -3.53 13.13 11.94
N PHE A 75 -4.13 12.43 10.96
CA PHE A 75 -4.29 12.99 9.62
C PHE A 75 -5.16 14.26 9.67
N GLY A 76 -4.68 15.31 9.02
CA GLY A 76 -5.41 16.58 8.88
C GLY A 76 -6.49 16.52 7.80
N GLU A 77 -6.30 15.64 6.81
CA GLU A 77 -7.22 15.47 5.69
C GLU A 77 -7.34 13.99 5.31
N PHE A 78 -8.52 13.58 4.84
CA PHE A 78 -8.74 12.26 4.27
C PHE A 78 -9.51 12.37 2.95
N LEU A 79 -8.91 11.89 1.87
CA LEU A 79 -9.49 11.86 0.53
C LEU A 79 -9.94 10.44 0.17
N SER A 80 -11.23 10.31 -0.10
CA SER A 80 -11.88 9.06 -0.55
C SER A 80 -12.13 9.07 -2.06
N GLN A 81 -12.79 8.06 -2.60
CA GLN A 81 -13.13 8.02 -4.02
C GLN A 81 -13.95 9.24 -4.50
N ASP A 82 -14.70 9.90 -3.63
CA ASP A 82 -15.57 11.02 -3.97
C ASP A 82 -14.77 12.32 -4.22
N ASP A 83 -13.49 12.34 -3.82
CA ASP A 83 -12.56 13.46 -4.01
C ASP A 83 -11.77 13.37 -5.32
N PHE A 84 -12.03 12.34 -6.13
CA PHE A 84 -11.41 12.17 -7.44
C PHE A 84 -12.33 12.65 -8.56
N ARG A 85 -11.86 13.62 -9.35
CA ARG A 85 -12.60 14.14 -10.51
C ARG A 85 -12.24 13.36 -11.77
N ASN A 86 -13.23 12.63 -12.34
CA ASN A 86 -13.06 11.86 -13.58
C ASN A 86 -11.83 10.95 -13.60
N PRO A 87 -11.59 10.13 -12.55
CA PRO A 87 -10.41 9.28 -12.52
C PRO A 87 -10.47 8.19 -13.59
N LYS A 88 -9.32 7.81 -14.12
CA LYS A 88 -9.19 6.57 -14.87
C LYS A 88 -9.55 5.40 -13.98
N ARG A 89 -10.31 4.45 -14.50
CA ARG A 89 -10.66 3.22 -13.78
C ARG A 89 -10.15 2.01 -14.54
N ILE A 90 -9.64 1.06 -13.77
CA ILE A 90 -9.27 -0.28 -14.23
C ILE A 90 -10.15 -1.25 -13.46
N ARG A 91 -10.88 -2.09 -14.18
CA ARG A 91 -11.97 -2.91 -13.60
C ARG A 91 -13.01 -2.01 -12.91
N ASN A 92 -13.28 -2.25 -11.64
CA ASN A 92 -14.23 -1.47 -10.85
C ASN A 92 -13.56 -0.38 -9.99
N TYR A 93 -12.23 -0.28 -10.03
CA TYR A 93 -11.46 0.56 -9.12
C TYR A 93 -10.83 1.77 -9.82
N ILE A 94 -10.60 2.82 -9.07
CA ILE A 94 -9.75 3.94 -9.51
C ILE A 94 -8.34 3.38 -9.71
N SER A 95 -7.71 3.72 -10.84
CA SER A 95 -6.37 3.24 -11.17
C SER A 95 -5.31 3.83 -10.24
N ASP A 96 -4.21 3.10 -10.08
CA ASP A 96 -3.05 3.60 -9.33
C ASP A 96 -2.45 4.85 -9.98
N GLU A 97 -2.47 4.93 -11.32
CA GLU A 97 -2.12 6.14 -12.06
C GLU A 97 -2.92 7.36 -11.60
N SER A 98 -4.25 7.24 -11.45
CA SER A 98 -5.09 8.33 -10.95
C SER A 98 -4.86 8.60 -9.46
N SER A 99 -4.59 7.57 -8.68
CA SER A 99 -4.31 7.71 -7.26
C SER A 99 -2.97 8.44 -7.03
N PHE A 100 -1.95 8.12 -7.81
CA PHE A 100 -0.65 8.79 -7.74
C PHE A 100 -0.70 10.21 -8.33
N ALA A 101 -1.49 10.44 -9.36
CA ALA A 101 -1.75 11.79 -9.85
C ALA A 101 -2.38 12.70 -8.76
N LYS A 102 -3.19 12.14 -7.84
CA LYS A 102 -3.72 12.89 -6.70
C LYS A 102 -2.61 13.30 -5.70
N ILE A 103 -1.58 12.51 -5.52
CA ILE A 103 -0.41 12.88 -4.72
C ILE A 103 0.32 14.07 -5.37
N ILE A 104 0.51 14.02 -6.68
CA ILE A 104 1.12 15.12 -7.45
C ILE A 104 0.26 16.39 -7.34
N GLU A 105 -1.06 16.26 -7.50
CA GLU A 105 -2.00 17.39 -7.35
C GLU A 105 -1.87 18.05 -5.95
N LEU A 106 -1.77 17.25 -4.89
CA LEU A 106 -1.58 17.76 -3.53
C LEU A 106 -0.23 18.49 -3.38
N TYR A 107 0.83 17.91 -3.92
CA TYR A 107 2.16 18.51 -3.90
C TYR A 107 2.20 19.86 -4.64
N GLU A 108 1.61 19.95 -5.82
CA GLU A 108 1.56 21.18 -6.63
C GLU A 108 0.70 22.29 -5.99
N ASN A 109 -0.32 21.91 -5.21
CA ASN A 109 -1.26 22.87 -4.62
C ASN A 109 -1.01 23.16 -3.13
N LYS A 110 0.00 22.54 -2.51
CA LYS A 110 0.38 22.84 -1.13
C LYS A 110 0.91 24.27 -0.98
N LYS A 111 0.91 24.80 0.22
CA LYS A 111 1.52 26.10 0.48
C LYS A 111 3.03 26.02 0.29
N GLU A 112 3.63 27.12 -0.17
CA GLU A 112 5.08 27.25 -0.29
C GLU A 112 5.74 27.03 1.09
N GLY A 113 6.73 26.11 1.12
CA GLY A 113 7.47 25.77 2.34
C GLY A 113 6.69 24.85 3.33
N GLU A 114 5.47 24.43 2.99
CA GLU A 114 4.72 23.46 3.80
C GLU A 114 5.12 22.03 3.38
N PRO A 115 5.74 21.22 4.26
CA PRO A 115 6.04 19.83 3.91
C PRO A 115 4.77 18.98 3.83
N LEU A 116 4.76 17.97 2.94
CA LEU A 116 3.61 17.10 2.71
C LEU A 116 3.91 15.66 3.14
N PHE A 117 3.02 15.08 3.93
CA PHE A 117 2.94 13.64 4.16
C PHE A 117 1.66 13.08 3.55
N ALA A 118 1.78 12.35 2.45
CA ALA A 118 0.68 11.68 1.77
C ALA A 118 0.76 10.17 2.01
N PHE A 119 -0.20 9.60 2.73
CA PHE A 119 -0.36 8.17 2.93
C PHE A 119 -1.46 7.62 2.02
N ASN A 120 -1.06 6.89 0.98
CA ASN A 120 -1.97 6.44 -0.07
C ASN A 120 -2.17 4.91 -0.04
N VAL A 121 -3.40 4.47 0.15
CA VAL A 121 -3.80 3.05 0.14
C VAL A 121 -4.62 2.78 -1.11
N THR A 122 -3.99 2.20 -2.13
CA THR A 122 -4.61 1.98 -3.45
C THR A 122 -5.60 0.82 -3.48
N MET A 123 -6.41 0.73 -4.54
CA MET A 123 -7.44 -0.30 -4.70
C MET A 123 -7.36 -1.08 -6.02
N GLN A 124 -6.54 -0.63 -6.97
CA GLN A 124 -6.50 -1.21 -8.32
C GLN A 124 -6.27 -2.72 -8.30
N ASN A 125 -5.41 -3.21 -7.42
CA ASN A 125 -5.02 -4.61 -7.34
C ASN A 125 -5.88 -5.46 -6.39
N HIS A 126 -6.99 -4.92 -5.87
CA HIS A 126 -7.92 -5.67 -5.02
C HIS A 126 -8.51 -6.90 -5.75
N SER A 127 -8.93 -7.91 -5.01
CA SER A 127 -9.43 -9.21 -5.52
C SER A 127 -10.59 -9.09 -6.52
N GLY A 128 -11.04 -10.22 -7.07
CA GLY A 128 -11.97 -10.32 -8.20
C GLY A 128 -11.23 -10.63 -9.50
N TYR A 129 -10.19 -11.49 -9.44
CA TYR A 129 -9.30 -11.74 -10.58
C TYR A 129 -9.84 -12.73 -11.62
N GLU A 130 -10.95 -13.42 -11.35
CA GLU A 130 -11.54 -14.39 -12.27
C GLU A 130 -12.63 -13.77 -13.16
N GLU A 131 -13.06 -12.55 -12.88
CA GLU A 131 -14.08 -11.81 -13.63
C GLU A 131 -13.52 -11.22 -14.93
N GLU A 132 -14.38 -11.00 -15.90
CA GLU A 132 -14.07 -10.31 -17.15
C GLU A 132 -14.54 -8.85 -17.08
N PHE A 133 -13.73 -7.92 -17.55
CA PHE A 133 -14.02 -6.50 -17.53
C PHE A 133 -13.88 -5.89 -18.91
N HIS A 134 -14.82 -5.06 -19.31
CA HIS A 134 -14.81 -4.40 -20.62
C HIS A 134 -13.69 -3.34 -20.76
N ASN A 135 -13.17 -2.84 -19.65
CA ASN A 135 -12.18 -1.76 -19.61
C ASN A 135 -10.78 -2.25 -19.20
N PHE A 136 -10.55 -3.55 -19.05
CA PHE A 136 -9.25 -4.12 -18.79
C PHE A 136 -9.15 -5.56 -19.29
N THR A 137 -8.15 -5.83 -20.11
CA THR A 137 -7.81 -7.18 -20.58
C THR A 137 -6.41 -7.52 -20.08
N PRO A 138 -6.24 -8.65 -19.36
CA PRO A 138 -4.91 -9.12 -18.98
C PRO A 138 -4.01 -9.38 -20.17
N ASP A 139 -2.74 -8.97 -20.07
CA ASP A 139 -1.73 -9.08 -21.14
C ASP A 139 -0.48 -9.86 -20.71
N ILE A 140 -0.45 -10.36 -19.46
CA ILE A 140 0.62 -11.23 -18.96
C ILE A 140 0.13 -12.66 -18.85
N THR A 141 0.92 -13.58 -19.38
CA THR A 141 0.75 -15.02 -19.20
C THR A 141 2.03 -15.61 -18.60
N VAL A 142 1.91 -16.73 -17.91
CA VAL A 142 3.04 -17.45 -17.31
C VAL A 142 3.16 -18.81 -17.98
N ASP A 143 4.32 -19.11 -18.56
CA ASP A 143 4.57 -20.38 -19.22
C ASP A 143 4.33 -21.56 -18.26
N GLY A 144 3.56 -22.53 -18.72
CA GLY A 144 3.22 -23.72 -17.93
C GLY A 144 2.11 -23.52 -16.88
N ILE A 145 1.52 -22.31 -16.77
CA ILE A 145 0.40 -22.04 -15.85
C ILE A 145 -0.78 -21.50 -16.61
N ASP A 146 -1.88 -22.26 -16.65
CA ASP A 146 -3.16 -21.79 -17.15
C ASP A 146 -4.01 -21.31 -15.96
N SER A 147 -3.94 -20.01 -15.66
CA SER A 147 -4.68 -19.38 -14.57
C SER A 147 -5.08 -17.95 -14.92
N LYS A 148 -6.39 -17.75 -15.12
CA LYS A 148 -6.97 -16.42 -15.34
C LYS A 148 -6.67 -15.47 -14.18
N ALA A 149 -6.80 -15.94 -12.95
CA ALA A 149 -6.55 -15.13 -11.76
C ALA A 149 -5.09 -14.64 -11.68
N LEU A 150 -4.12 -15.51 -11.98
CA LEU A 150 -2.70 -15.14 -12.00
C LEU A 150 -2.41 -14.15 -13.12
N SER A 151 -2.90 -14.40 -14.33
CA SER A 151 -2.76 -13.49 -15.48
C SER A 151 -3.34 -12.10 -15.18
N MET A 152 -4.54 -12.04 -14.61
CA MET A 152 -5.19 -10.78 -14.20
C MET A 152 -4.33 -10.05 -13.16
N TYR A 153 -3.92 -10.74 -12.09
CA TYR A 153 -3.11 -10.14 -11.02
C TYR A 153 -1.79 -9.57 -11.54
N LEU A 154 -1.03 -10.36 -12.30
CA LEU A 154 0.28 -9.91 -12.84
C LEU A 154 0.12 -8.74 -13.81
N SER A 155 -0.95 -8.73 -14.61
CA SER A 155 -1.24 -7.63 -15.52
C SER A 155 -1.62 -6.35 -14.76
N LEU A 156 -2.30 -6.46 -13.61
CA LEU A 156 -2.58 -5.34 -12.72
C LEU A 156 -1.31 -4.82 -12.05
N VAL A 157 -0.45 -5.71 -11.54
CA VAL A 157 0.86 -5.34 -10.95
C VAL A 157 1.72 -4.60 -11.97
N LYS A 158 1.74 -5.03 -13.24
CA LYS A 158 2.42 -4.29 -14.32
C LYS A 158 1.88 -2.87 -14.50
N GLN A 159 0.56 -2.65 -14.35
CA GLN A 159 0.00 -1.30 -14.41
C GLN A 159 0.43 -0.46 -13.21
N THR A 160 0.49 -1.06 -12.02
CA THR A 160 0.99 -0.40 -10.80
C THR A 160 2.46 -0.01 -10.93
N ASP A 161 3.29 -0.92 -11.45
CA ASP A 161 4.72 -0.67 -11.72
C ASP A 161 4.90 0.54 -12.65
N SER A 162 4.14 0.58 -13.74
CA SER A 162 4.18 1.71 -14.67
C SER A 162 3.70 3.02 -14.04
N ALA A 163 2.70 2.96 -13.16
CA ALA A 163 2.20 4.13 -12.44
C ALA A 163 3.22 4.64 -11.41
N LEU A 164 3.88 3.71 -10.70
CA LEU A 164 4.95 4.04 -9.75
C LEU A 164 6.16 4.67 -10.46
N GLN A 165 6.55 4.15 -11.63
CA GLN A 165 7.60 4.77 -12.44
C GLN A 165 7.23 6.22 -12.80
N GLY A 166 5.99 6.48 -13.21
CA GLY A 166 5.51 7.84 -13.50
C GLY A 166 5.57 8.78 -12.28
N LEU A 167 5.28 8.27 -11.08
CA LEU A 167 5.41 9.03 -9.83
C LEU A 167 6.88 9.35 -9.52
N ILE A 168 7.76 8.37 -9.66
CA ILE A 168 9.22 8.53 -9.49
C ILE A 168 9.77 9.53 -10.52
N ASP A 169 9.40 9.40 -11.79
CA ASP A 169 9.85 10.31 -12.85
C ASP A 169 9.45 11.77 -12.56
N TYR A 170 8.25 11.98 -12.01
CA TYR A 170 7.81 13.31 -11.61
C TYR A 170 8.67 13.87 -10.46
N PHE A 171 8.79 13.13 -9.36
CA PHE A 171 9.51 13.60 -8.19
C PHE A 171 11.03 13.62 -8.36
N SER A 172 11.59 12.90 -9.33
CA SER A 172 13.00 13.02 -9.71
C SER A 172 13.37 14.40 -10.28
N GLN A 173 12.38 15.18 -10.71
CA GLN A 173 12.56 16.55 -11.20
C GLN A 173 12.15 17.61 -10.15
N ALA A 174 11.64 17.20 -9.00
CA ALA A 174 11.27 18.13 -7.95
C ALA A 174 12.51 18.74 -7.28
N GLU A 175 12.46 20.04 -6.96
CA GLU A 175 13.52 20.72 -6.24
C GLU A 175 13.51 20.40 -4.74
N GLU A 176 12.37 19.99 -4.21
CA GLU A 176 12.16 19.69 -2.80
C GLU A 176 12.52 18.22 -2.52
N ASP A 177 13.26 17.99 -1.45
CA ASP A 177 13.65 16.65 -1.01
C ASP A 177 12.40 15.78 -0.81
N THR A 178 12.34 14.70 -1.55
CA THR A 178 11.18 13.81 -1.59
C THR A 178 11.60 12.36 -1.40
N MET A 179 10.89 11.66 -0.52
CA MET A 179 11.02 10.22 -0.33
C MET A 179 9.71 9.52 -0.67
N ILE A 180 9.78 8.43 -1.42
CA ILE A 180 8.65 7.54 -1.72
C ILE A 180 8.93 6.20 -1.05
N VAL A 181 7.98 5.76 -0.22
CA VAL A 181 7.97 4.42 0.39
C VAL A 181 6.80 3.66 -0.17
N PHE A 182 7.09 2.64 -0.97
CA PHE A 182 6.08 1.79 -1.59
C PHE A 182 6.20 0.37 -1.05
N PHE A 183 5.11 -0.21 -0.56
CA PHE A 183 5.10 -1.56 -0.02
C PHE A 183 3.76 -2.27 -0.24
N GLY A 184 3.80 -3.60 -0.25
CA GLY A 184 2.60 -4.42 -0.26
C GLY A 184 1.96 -4.50 1.13
N ASP A 185 0.65 -4.48 1.19
CA ASP A 185 -0.11 -4.62 2.43
C ASP A 185 -0.31 -6.08 2.85
N HIS A 186 -0.42 -6.99 1.89
CA HIS A 186 -0.49 -8.45 2.06
C HIS A 186 -0.27 -9.19 0.74
N GLN A 187 -0.01 -10.48 0.81
CA GLN A 187 0.02 -11.35 -0.37
C GLN A 187 -1.39 -11.49 -1.00
N PRO A 188 -1.48 -11.75 -2.32
CA PRO A 188 -2.74 -12.00 -2.99
C PRO A 188 -3.40 -13.30 -2.49
N THR A 189 -4.67 -13.47 -2.87
CA THR A 189 -5.45 -14.66 -2.54
C THR A 189 -4.81 -15.95 -3.08
N THR A 190 -5.20 -17.09 -2.51
CA THR A 190 -4.71 -18.43 -2.91
C THR A 190 -5.00 -18.79 -4.37
N TYR A 191 -6.00 -18.18 -5.00
CA TYR A 191 -6.26 -18.33 -6.44
C TYR A 191 -5.10 -17.81 -7.32
N VAL A 192 -4.34 -16.86 -6.81
CA VAL A 192 -3.15 -16.32 -7.47
C VAL A 192 -1.89 -17.08 -7.04
N SER A 193 -1.68 -17.30 -5.75
CA SER A 193 -0.43 -17.86 -5.23
C SER A 193 -0.31 -19.38 -5.45
N ASN A 194 -1.41 -20.15 -5.31
CA ASN A 194 -1.34 -21.61 -5.43
C ASN A 194 -0.88 -22.12 -6.82
N PRO A 195 -1.29 -21.53 -7.96
CA PRO A 195 -0.75 -21.91 -9.26
C PRO A 195 0.79 -21.76 -9.33
N ILE A 196 1.34 -20.69 -8.75
CA ILE A 196 2.79 -20.46 -8.68
C ILE A 196 3.47 -21.53 -7.83
N LEU A 197 2.96 -21.81 -6.64
CA LEU A 197 3.50 -22.84 -5.75
C LEU A 197 3.52 -24.21 -6.44
N ARG A 198 2.41 -24.62 -7.05
CA ARG A 198 2.33 -25.91 -7.77
C ARG A 198 3.29 -25.99 -8.94
N ASN A 199 3.46 -24.92 -9.71
CA ASN A 199 4.43 -24.86 -10.80
C ASN A 199 5.88 -25.05 -10.29
N ASN A 200 6.17 -24.52 -9.10
CA ASN A 200 7.45 -24.69 -8.42
C ASN A 200 7.55 -26.01 -7.63
N LYS A 201 6.61 -26.95 -7.86
CA LYS A 201 6.54 -28.27 -7.21
C LYS A 201 6.36 -28.20 -5.69
N VAL A 202 5.82 -27.10 -5.18
CA VAL A 202 5.44 -26.90 -3.79
C VAL A 202 3.95 -27.22 -3.65
N ASN A 203 3.58 -28.09 -2.70
CA ASN A 203 2.18 -28.41 -2.43
C ASN A 203 1.60 -27.39 -1.47
N PRO A 204 0.62 -26.54 -1.89
CA PRO A 204 0.05 -25.49 -1.03
C PRO A 204 -0.69 -26.02 0.22
N GLU A 205 -1.03 -27.33 0.25
CA GLU A 205 -1.77 -27.94 1.35
C GLU A 205 -0.86 -28.53 2.44
N THR A 206 0.45 -28.64 2.16
CA THR A 206 1.43 -29.27 3.06
C THR A 206 2.72 -28.44 3.14
N LEU A 207 2.57 -27.12 3.29
CA LEU A 207 3.69 -26.23 3.42
C LEU A 207 4.45 -26.45 4.72
N THR A 208 5.77 -26.35 4.67
CA THR A 208 6.62 -26.28 5.86
C THR A 208 6.41 -24.95 6.60
N ASP A 209 6.91 -24.83 7.83
CA ASP A 209 6.82 -23.56 8.58
C ASP A 209 7.55 -22.43 7.85
N GLU A 210 8.70 -22.72 7.23
CA GLU A 210 9.47 -21.74 6.45
C GLU A 210 8.69 -21.27 5.20
N GLU A 211 8.06 -22.19 4.47
CA GLU A 211 7.22 -21.86 3.33
C GLU A 211 5.96 -21.09 3.74
N ASN A 212 5.38 -21.39 4.90
CA ASN A 212 4.27 -20.63 5.44
C ASN A 212 4.67 -19.18 5.81
N LEU A 213 5.87 -18.96 6.32
CA LEU A 213 6.38 -17.61 6.61
C LEU A 213 6.49 -16.74 5.36
N LEU A 214 6.77 -17.33 4.20
CA LEU A 214 6.82 -16.58 2.93
C LEU A 214 5.50 -15.92 2.56
N LYS A 215 4.37 -16.44 3.05
CA LYS A 215 3.05 -15.82 2.83
C LYS A 215 2.90 -14.45 3.49
N TYR A 216 3.73 -14.14 4.47
CA TYR A 216 3.76 -12.87 5.20
C TYR A 216 4.81 -11.90 4.67
N LYS A 217 5.62 -12.32 3.67
CA LYS A 217 6.61 -11.46 3.02
C LYS A 217 5.99 -10.74 1.84
N VAL A 218 6.17 -9.43 1.81
CA VAL A 218 5.77 -8.56 0.69
C VAL A 218 6.95 -7.70 0.28
N PRO A 219 7.06 -7.28 -0.99
CA PRO A 219 8.11 -6.37 -1.40
C PRO A 219 7.87 -4.97 -0.83
N TYR A 220 8.97 -4.25 -0.61
CA TYR A 220 8.95 -2.81 -0.38
C TYR A 220 10.10 -2.15 -1.14
N VAL A 221 9.92 -0.86 -1.46
CA VAL A 221 10.92 -0.01 -2.10
C VAL A 221 10.94 1.32 -1.38
N ILE A 222 12.13 1.82 -1.07
CA ILE A 222 12.37 3.19 -0.61
C ILE A 222 13.16 3.87 -1.71
N TRP A 223 12.63 4.97 -2.21
CA TRP A 223 13.26 5.82 -3.22
C TRP A 223 13.29 7.27 -2.74
N SER A 224 14.33 7.99 -3.08
CA SER A 224 14.42 9.42 -2.84
C SER A 224 15.09 10.16 -4.02
N ASN A 225 14.82 11.45 -4.17
CA ASN A 225 15.54 12.32 -5.10
C ASN A 225 16.79 12.96 -4.49
N PHE A 226 17.17 12.55 -3.30
CA PHE A 226 18.39 12.94 -2.59
C PHE A 226 19.19 11.69 -2.18
N ASP A 227 20.46 11.88 -1.82
CA ASP A 227 21.35 10.76 -1.49
C ASP A 227 20.92 10.05 -0.20
N ILE A 228 20.66 8.75 -0.29
CA ILE A 228 20.48 7.83 0.82
C ILE A 228 21.41 6.64 0.66
N GLU A 229 21.75 5.97 1.76
CA GLU A 229 22.52 4.73 1.70
C GLU A 229 21.71 3.63 1.00
N GLU A 230 22.25 3.13 -0.13
CA GLU A 230 21.62 2.02 -0.86
C GLU A 230 21.73 0.72 -0.06
N GLN A 231 20.60 0.09 0.18
CA GLN A 231 20.53 -1.23 0.80
C GLN A 231 19.72 -2.17 -0.09
N MET A 232 20.33 -3.29 -0.45
CA MET A 232 19.67 -4.39 -1.18
C MET A 232 19.28 -5.49 -0.20
N ASP A 233 18.14 -6.15 -0.46
CA ASP A 233 17.67 -7.34 0.26
C ASP A 233 17.45 -7.13 1.78
N GLY A 234 17.17 -5.90 2.22
CA GLY A 234 16.78 -5.61 3.59
C GLY A 234 15.46 -6.28 3.96
N GLU A 235 15.37 -6.89 5.14
CA GLU A 235 14.12 -7.41 5.70
C GLU A 235 13.74 -6.61 6.95
N THR A 236 12.50 -6.12 6.99
CA THR A 236 11.92 -5.45 8.15
C THR A 236 10.46 -5.84 8.30
N SER A 237 9.84 -5.56 9.43
CA SER A 237 8.40 -5.74 9.61
C SER A 237 7.65 -4.42 9.42
N ALA A 238 6.36 -4.49 9.06
CA ALA A 238 5.56 -3.31 8.79
C ALA A 238 5.59 -2.28 9.93
N ASN A 239 5.59 -2.75 11.19
CA ASN A 239 5.65 -1.87 12.35
C ASN A 239 7.01 -1.23 12.60
N TYR A 240 8.09 -1.75 12.03
CA TYR A 240 9.43 -1.12 12.12
C TYR A 240 9.75 -0.27 10.89
N LEU A 241 9.11 -0.51 9.74
CA LEU A 241 9.41 0.20 8.50
C LEU A 241 9.36 1.74 8.66
N ALA A 242 8.36 2.28 9.36
CA ALA A 242 8.28 3.72 9.61
C ALA A 242 9.41 4.22 10.53
N MET A 243 9.88 3.39 11.48
CA MET A 243 11.01 3.75 12.34
C MET A 243 12.34 3.75 11.57
N ASP A 244 12.52 2.76 10.68
CA ASP A 244 13.71 2.67 9.83
C ASP A 244 13.83 3.93 8.95
N LEU A 245 12.70 4.47 8.47
CA LEU A 245 12.66 5.74 7.71
C LEU A 245 13.13 6.95 8.54
N SER A 246 12.83 7.00 9.83
CA SER A 246 13.26 8.11 10.70
C SER A 246 14.78 8.15 10.89
N LEU A 247 15.47 7.02 10.74
CA LEU A 247 16.93 6.94 10.83
C LEU A 247 17.63 7.41 9.55
N ILE A 248 16.92 7.47 8.42
CA ILE A 248 17.44 7.94 7.13
C ILE A 248 17.41 9.48 7.08
N HIS A 249 16.56 10.12 7.88
CA HIS A 249 16.28 11.56 7.83
C HIS A 249 16.85 12.38 8.99
N ILE A 250 17.54 11.77 9.96
CA ILE A 250 18.11 12.48 11.11
C ILE A 250 19.61 12.64 10.96
#